data_9d5393c3443f5ff2b6670020c037fc21
#
_entry.id   9d5393c3443f5ff2b6670020c037fc21
#
_cell.length_a   1.000
_cell.length_b   1.000
_cell.length_c   1.000
_cell.angle_alpha   90.00
_cell.angle_beta   90.00
_cell.angle_gamma   90.00
#
_symmetry.space_group_name_H-M   'P 1'
#
loop_
_entity.id
_entity.type
_entity.pdbx_description
1 polymer ?
#
loop_
_entity_poly.entity_id
_entity_poly.type
_entity_poly.pdbx_seq_one_letter_code
_entity_poly.pdbx_strand_id
1 'polypeptide(L)'
;KRDFTAMLMLFLFTGLGIIFYSNQPPNEPRERDYVLVGSFLTFCIWIGLGVPAIYEMLKTRLKSLGSATPYLATALVLTAPAIMAFQNFDDHSRMHHYASRDYASNFLESLDPNAIMFTYGDNDTYPLWYAQEVEGIRRDVRIVNLSLIAVDWYIEGLRRKINDSAPIKLTIPTDAYRGNKRNQLFFLPGKSSPNEMPLDQA
;
A
#
# COMPACT_ATOMS: atom_id res chain seq x y z
N LYS A 1 32.23 -17.56 -1.84
CA LYS A 1 32.35 -16.35 -2.69
C LYS A 1 31.10 -16.13 -3.55
N ARG A 2 30.59 -17.16 -4.24
CA ARG A 2 29.37 -17.03 -5.09
C ARG A 2 28.15 -16.54 -4.31
N ASP A 3 27.89 -17.15 -3.16
CA ASP A 3 26.72 -16.81 -2.32
C ASP A 3 26.81 -15.37 -1.80
N PHE A 4 27.99 -14.94 -1.36
CA PHE A 4 28.22 -13.55 -0.96
C PHE A 4 27.97 -12.58 -2.13
N THR A 5 28.48 -12.90 -3.32
CA THR A 5 28.26 -12.05 -4.49
C THR A 5 26.77 -11.98 -4.85
N ALA A 6 26.06 -13.11 -4.80
CA ALA A 6 24.62 -13.15 -5.07
C ALA A 6 23.84 -12.29 -4.07
N MET A 7 24.14 -12.42 -2.78
CA MET A 7 23.52 -11.61 -1.74
C MET A 7 23.84 -10.12 -1.87
N LEU A 8 25.09 -9.78 -2.21
CA LEU A 8 25.49 -8.40 -2.45
C LEU A 8 24.76 -7.80 -3.65
N MET A 9 24.64 -8.56 -4.76
CA MET A 9 23.88 -8.12 -5.93
C MET A 9 22.41 -7.95 -5.59
N LEU A 10 21.81 -8.88 -4.85
CA LEU A 10 20.43 -8.77 -4.39
C LEU A 10 20.24 -7.48 -3.57
N PHE A 11 21.11 -7.22 -2.59
CA PHE A 11 21.07 -6.00 -1.79
C PHE A 11 21.16 -4.73 -2.65
N LEU A 12 22.11 -4.67 -3.58
CA LEU A 12 22.33 -3.49 -4.42
C LEU A 12 21.18 -3.28 -5.41
N PHE A 13 20.71 -4.33 -6.08
CA PHE A 13 19.64 -4.18 -7.07
C PHE A 13 18.27 -3.90 -6.44
N THR A 14 17.95 -4.51 -5.31
CA THR A 14 16.68 -4.25 -4.61
C THR A 14 16.73 -3.00 -3.70
N GLY A 15 17.90 -2.42 -3.52
CA GLY A 15 18.11 -1.13 -2.86
C GLY A 15 18.36 -0.02 -3.88
N LEU A 16 19.61 0.27 -4.16
CA LEU A 16 20.00 1.34 -5.08
C LEU A 16 19.40 1.19 -6.48
N GLY A 17 19.36 -0.04 -7.01
CA GLY A 17 18.79 -0.31 -8.32
C GLY A 17 17.31 0.10 -8.42
N ILE A 18 16.53 -0.17 -7.40
CA ILE A 18 15.11 0.25 -7.36
C ILE A 18 14.97 1.76 -7.26
N ILE A 19 15.82 2.44 -6.48
CA ILE A 19 15.80 3.90 -6.39
C ILE A 19 16.04 4.54 -7.77
N PHE A 20 17.05 4.06 -8.49
CA PHE A 20 17.31 4.53 -9.86
C PHE A 20 16.18 4.20 -10.82
N TYR A 21 15.63 2.99 -10.74
CA TYR A 21 14.55 2.54 -11.62
C TYR A 21 13.25 3.33 -11.38
N SER A 22 12.88 3.55 -10.13
CA SER A 22 11.66 4.25 -9.76
C SER A 22 11.71 5.73 -10.15
N ASN A 23 12.91 6.33 -10.12
CA ASN A 23 13.14 7.74 -10.44
C ASN A 23 12.02 8.65 -9.89
N GLN A 24 11.73 8.50 -8.60
CA GLN A 24 10.61 9.19 -7.96
C GLN A 24 10.81 10.70 -8.03
N PRO A 25 9.81 11.45 -8.48
CA PRO A 25 9.91 12.92 -8.50
C PRO A 25 9.97 13.45 -7.06
N PRO A 26 10.75 14.50 -6.80
CA PRO A 26 10.96 15.02 -5.44
C PRO A 26 9.71 15.65 -4.81
N ASN A 27 8.65 15.83 -5.60
CA ASN A 27 7.39 16.43 -5.15
C ASN A 27 6.33 15.38 -4.78
N GLU A 28 6.68 14.09 -4.73
CA GLU A 28 5.71 13.08 -4.29
C GLU A 28 5.34 13.31 -2.83
N PRO A 29 4.05 13.35 -2.50
CA PRO A 29 3.58 13.63 -1.14
C PRO A 29 3.81 12.45 -0.18
N ARG A 30 4.27 11.30 -0.70
CA ARG A 30 4.42 10.07 0.06
C ARG A 30 5.72 9.36 -0.30
N GLU A 31 6.54 9.08 0.70
CA GLU A 31 7.68 8.20 0.58
C GLU A 31 7.24 6.73 0.42
N ARG A 32 8.00 5.98 -0.37
CA ARG A 32 7.69 4.58 -0.70
C ARG A 32 8.78 3.63 -0.20
N ASP A 33 9.13 3.71 1.07
CA ASP A 33 10.19 2.90 1.70
C ASP A 33 9.98 1.41 1.54
N TYR A 34 8.73 0.97 1.40
CA TYR A 34 8.37 -0.43 1.22
C TYR A 34 8.97 -1.07 -0.05
N VAL A 35 9.36 -0.28 -1.06
CA VAL A 35 10.00 -0.81 -2.27
C VAL A 35 11.40 -1.37 -1.98
N LEU A 36 12.02 -0.97 -0.86
CA LEU A 36 13.35 -1.41 -0.43
C LEU A 36 13.33 -2.71 0.40
N VAL A 37 12.17 -3.36 0.53
CA VAL A 37 11.99 -4.56 1.37
C VAL A 37 12.99 -5.68 1.03
N GLY A 38 13.37 -5.87 -0.23
CA GLY A 38 14.36 -6.86 -0.65
C GLY A 38 15.74 -6.56 -0.10
N SER A 39 16.15 -5.30 -0.08
CA SER A 39 17.40 -4.84 0.51
C SER A 39 17.41 -5.03 2.02
N PHE A 40 16.33 -4.65 2.70
CA PHE A 40 16.20 -4.87 4.15
C PHE A 40 16.22 -6.35 4.52
N LEU A 41 15.54 -7.20 3.77
CA LEU A 41 15.59 -8.65 3.98
C LEU A 41 17.02 -9.18 3.87
N THR A 42 17.76 -8.77 2.85
CA THR A 42 19.15 -9.17 2.65
C THR A 42 20.05 -8.71 3.80
N PHE A 43 19.81 -7.49 4.29
CA PHE A 43 20.53 -6.96 5.44
C PHE A 43 20.24 -7.74 6.72
N CYS A 44 19.00 -8.14 6.95
CA CYS A 44 18.62 -9.01 8.08
C CYS A 44 19.32 -10.37 8.02
N ILE A 45 19.46 -10.95 6.83
CA ILE A 45 20.21 -12.19 6.64
C ILE A 45 21.69 -12.01 7.02
N TRP A 46 22.31 -10.88 6.67
CA TRP A 46 23.70 -10.58 7.07
C TRP A 46 23.85 -10.43 8.56
N ILE A 47 22.87 -9.79 9.25
CA ILE A 47 22.86 -9.74 10.71
C ILE A 47 22.84 -11.17 11.29
N GLY A 48 21.98 -12.05 10.78
CA GLY A 48 21.92 -13.46 11.18
C GLY A 48 23.26 -14.21 10.95
N LEU A 49 23.91 -13.97 9.83
CA LEU A 49 25.24 -14.52 9.53
C LEU A 49 26.35 -13.96 10.42
N GLY A 50 26.10 -12.89 11.13
CA GLY A 50 26.99 -12.37 12.17
C GLY A 50 27.17 -13.34 13.33
N VAL A 51 26.20 -14.21 13.64
CA VAL A 51 26.30 -15.19 14.74
C VAL A 51 27.49 -16.13 14.57
N PRO A 52 27.65 -16.89 13.46
CA PRO A 52 28.80 -17.75 13.26
C PRO A 52 30.11 -16.96 13.20
N ALA A 53 30.12 -15.76 12.63
CA ALA A 53 31.33 -14.95 12.57
C ALA A 53 31.81 -14.53 13.98
N ILE A 54 30.91 -14.05 14.83
CA ILE A 54 31.21 -13.68 16.23
C ILE A 54 31.55 -14.94 17.04
N TYR A 55 30.86 -16.05 16.80
CA TYR A 55 31.17 -17.32 17.46
C TYR A 55 32.64 -17.74 17.21
N GLU A 56 33.09 -17.76 15.97
CA GLU A 56 34.48 -18.13 15.65
C GLU A 56 35.50 -17.13 16.24
N MET A 57 35.17 -15.86 16.23
CA MET A 57 36.01 -14.82 16.86
C MET A 57 36.12 -15.02 18.39
N LEU A 58 35.00 -15.27 19.06
CA LEU A 58 34.98 -15.50 20.50
C LEU A 58 35.68 -16.79 20.89
N LYS A 59 35.46 -17.87 20.16
CA LYS A 59 36.12 -19.19 20.35
C LYS A 59 37.63 -19.09 20.29
N THR A 60 38.16 -18.28 19.39
CA THR A 60 39.62 -18.08 19.25
C THR A 60 40.17 -17.17 20.31
N ARG A 61 39.44 -16.14 20.74
CA ARG A 61 39.90 -15.12 21.70
C ARG A 61 39.61 -15.47 23.15
N LEU A 62 38.48 -16.13 23.45
CA LEU A 62 37.99 -16.40 24.80
C LEU A 62 37.79 -17.92 25.02
N LYS A 63 38.89 -18.67 25.00
CA LYS A 63 38.88 -20.13 25.18
C LYS A 63 38.25 -20.60 26.47
N SER A 64 38.19 -19.73 27.51
CA SER A 64 37.61 -20.03 28.82
C SER A 64 36.07 -20.16 28.80
N LEU A 65 35.40 -19.65 27.77
CA LEU A 65 33.92 -19.68 27.66
C LEU A 65 33.36 -21.06 27.32
N GLY A 66 34.14 -21.95 26.70
CA GLY A 66 33.73 -23.32 26.39
C GLY A 66 32.38 -23.40 25.70
N SER A 67 31.44 -24.14 26.31
CA SER A 67 30.07 -24.34 25.78
C SER A 67 29.16 -23.08 25.80
N ALA A 68 29.55 -22.03 26.52
CA ALA A 68 28.77 -20.78 26.57
C ALA A 68 29.01 -19.87 25.37
N THR A 69 30.04 -20.13 24.55
CA THR A 69 30.43 -19.30 23.41
C THR A 69 29.30 -19.07 22.40
N PRO A 70 28.51 -20.08 21.95
CA PRO A 70 27.42 -19.85 20.98
C PRO A 70 26.30 -18.99 21.55
N TYR A 71 25.97 -19.14 22.83
CA TYR A 71 24.93 -18.34 23.46
C TYR A 71 25.34 -16.87 23.57
N LEU A 72 26.61 -16.61 23.90
CA LEU A 72 27.13 -15.25 23.96
C LEU A 72 27.18 -14.61 22.58
N ALA A 73 27.61 -15.35 21.55
CA ALA A 73 27.62 -14.87 20.17
C ALA A 73 26.19 -14.49 19.71
N THR A 74 25.21 -15.35 19.99
CA THR A 74 23.81 -15.09 19.65
C THR A 74 23.28 -13.87 20.41
N ALA A 75 23.55 -13.77 21.70
CA ALA A 75 23.13 -12.64 22.53
C ALA A 75 23.69 -11.30 21.99
N LEU A 76 24.96 -11.29 21.60
CA LEU A 76 25.58 -10.09 21.02
C LEU A 76 24.94 -9.68 19.70
N VAL A 77 24.61 -10.62 18.81
CA VAL A 77 23.95 -10.30 17.53
C VAL A 77 22.51 -9.86 17.75
N LEU A 78 21.80 -10.46 18.70
CA LEU A 78 20.44 -10.09 19.06
C LEU A 78 20.31 -8.67 19.62
N THR A 79 21.40 -8.04 20.03
CA THR A 79 21.35 -6.64 20.48
C THR A 79 20.89 -5.71 19.36
N ALA A 80 21.24 -5.97 18.10
CA ALA A 80 20.82 -5.14 16.97
C ALA A 80 19.28 -5.14 16.79
N PRO A 81 18.61 -6.27 16.59
CA PRO A 81 17.14 -6.27 16.49
C PRO A 81 16.45 -5.87 17.79
N ALA A 82 17.05 -6.13 18.97
CA ALA A 82 16.48 -5.69 20.24
C ALA A 82 16.49 -4.16 20.38
N ILE A 83 17.57 -3.50 20.01
CA ILE A 83 17.66 -2.03 20.01
C ILE A 83 16.65 -1.45 19.01
N MET A 84 16.58 -2.00 17.81
CA MET A 84 15.62 -1.57 16.79
C MET A 84 14.17 -1.73 17.28
N ALA A 85 13.85 -2.86 17.89
CA ALA A 85 12.50 -3.10 18.41
C ALA A 85 12.17 -2.12 19.54
N PHE A 86 13.11 -1.87 20.45
CA PHE A 86 12.88 -0.99 21.59
C PHE A 86 12.77 0.49 21.19
N GLN A 87 13.60 0.95 20.26
CA GLN A 87 13.61 2.35 19.83
C GLN A 87 12.47 2.72 18.89
N ASN A 88 11.99 1.77 18.10
CA ASN A 88 11.01 2.08 17.05
C ASN A 88 9.62 1.48 17.32
N PHE A 89 9.41 0.85 18.47
CA PHE A 89 8.15 0.14 18.75
C PHE A 89 6.93 1.07 18.76
N ASP A 90 7.05 2.20 19.39
CA ASP A 90 5.98 3.21 19.50
C ASP A 90 5.67 3.85 18.15
N ASP A 91 6.67 4.22 17.36
CA ASP A 91 6.52 4.79 16.03
C ASP A 91 5.85 3.83 15.03
N HIS A 92 6.09 2.52 15.20
CA HIS A 92 5.55 1.49 14.30
C HIS A 92 4.29 0.81 14.83
N SER A 93 3.95 1.02 16.09
CA SER A 93 2.74 0.46 16.69
C SER A 93 1.49 1.09 16.07
N ARG A 94 0.56 0.24 15.64
CA ARG A 94 -0.74 0.65 15.08
C ARG A 94 -1.91 0.33 16.02
N MET A 95 -1.62 -0.07 17.26
CA MET A 95 -2.62 -0.59 18.21
C MET A 95 -3.77 0.39 18.51
N HIS A 96 -3.53 1.69 18.41
CA HIS A 96 -4.52 2.72 18.73
C HIS A 96 -4.74 3.72 17.58
N HIS A 97 -4.43 3.31 16.36
CA HIS A 97 -4.57 4.14 15.17
C HIS A 97 -5.96 3.95 14.55
N TYR A 98 -6.96 4.63 15.08
CA TYR A 98 -8.34 4.59 14.58
C TYR A 98 -8.67 5.71 13.59
N ALA A 99 -7.73 6.58 13.26
CA ALA A 99 -7.96 7.76 12.43
C ALA A 99 -8.62 7.43 11.07
N SER A 100 -8.18 6.35 10.42
CA SER A 100 -8.76 5.91 9.13
C SER A 100 -10.22 5.43 9.28
N ARG A 101 -10.53 4.70 10.36
CA ARG A 101 -11.87 4.23 10.69
C ARG A 101 -12.79 5.40 11.03
N ASP A 102 -12.33 6.30 11.89
CA ASP A 102 -13.12 7.44 12.36
C ASP A 102 -13.40 8.43 11.23
N TYR A 103 -12.41 8.66 10.37
CA TYR A 103 -12.56 9.41 9.13
C TYR A 103 -13.69 8.82 8.27
N ALA A 104 -13.61 7.51 7.98
CA ALA A 104 -14.59 6.85 7.15
C ALA A 104 -15.99 6.86 7.77
N SER A 105 -16.10 6.63 9.07
CA SER A 105 -17.38 6.67 9.80
C SER A 105 -18.02 8.05 9.72
N ASN A 106 -17.25 9.11 9.95
CA ASN A 106 -17.75 10.47 9.89
C ASN A 106 -18.30 10.82 8.51
N PHE A 107 -17.60 10.41 7.43
CA PHE A 107 -18.10 10.62 6.07
C PHE A 107 -19.37 9.83 5.79
N LEU A 108 -19.37 8.53 6.09
CA LEU A 108 -20.51 7.67 5.79
C LEU A 108 -21.76 8.06 6.60
N GLU A 109 -21.61 8.40 7.87
CA GLU A 109 -22.73 8.75 8.74
C GLU A 109 -23.33 10.14 8.43
N SER A 110 -22.55 11.02 7.78
CA SER A 110 -23.05 12.34 7.36
C SER A 110 -23.94 12.30 6.12
N LEU A 111 -24.04 11.16 5.43
CA LEU A 111 -24.77 11.04 4.17
C LEU A 111 -26.22 10.62 4.39
N ASP A 112 -27.09 11.02 3.46
CA ASP A 112 -28.47 10.55 3.42
C ASP A 112 -28.57 9.03 3.19
N PRO A 113 -29.66 8.38 3.61
CA PRO A 113 -29.88 6.96 3.32
C PRO A 113 -29.85 6.66 1.82
N ASN A 114 -29.17 5.56 1.47
CA ASN A 114 -28.97 5.10 0.08
C ASN A 114 -28.24 6.11 -0.83
N ALA A 115 -27.46 7.01 -0.27
CA ALA A 115 -26.69 7.98 -1.04
C ALA A 115 -25.64 7.32 -1.94
N ILE A 116 -25.25 8.03 -2.99
CA ILE A 116 -24.09 7.68 -3.83
C ILE A 116 -22.98 8.67 -3.49
N MET A 117 -21.84 8.14 -3.04
CA MET A 117 -20.66 8.92 -2.71
C MET A 117 -19.58 8.72 -3.75
N PHE A 118 -19.10 9.81 -4.35
CA PHE A 118 -17.97 9.79 -5.27
C PHE A 118 -16.67 10.04 -4.52
N THR A 119 -15.67 9.19 -4.80
CA THR A 119 -14.33 9.29 -4.21
C THR A 119 -13.27 9.29 -5.30
N TYR A 120 -12.07 9.76 -4.99
CA TYR A 120 -10.98 9.79 -5.95
C TYR A 120 -9.70 9.19 -5.35
N GLY A 121 -9.29 8.03 -5.88
CA GLY A 121 -8.07 7.34 -5.43
C GLY A 121 -8.23 6.48 -4.19
N ASP A 122 -7.11 5.92 -3.75
CA ASP A 122 -7.06 4.87 -2.73
C ASP A 122 -7.31 5.41 -1.31
N ASN A 123 -6.70 6.56 -1.01
CA ASN A 123 -6.74 7.13 0.34
C ASN A 123 -8.16 7.53 0.77
N ASP A 124 -8.99 7.96 -0.18
CA ASP A 124 -10.37 8.32 0.10
C ASP A 124 -11.28 7.09 0.12
N THR A 125 -11.01 6.11 -0.75
CA THR A 125 -11.94 4.99 -1.00
C THR A 125 -11.75 3.83 -0.02
N TYR A 126 -10.51 3.40 0.22
CA TYR A 126 -10.25 2.18 1.00
C TYR A 126 -10.68 2.27 2.47
N PRO A 127 -10.51 3.40 3.16
CA PRO A 127 -11.09 3.55 4.49
C PRO A 127 -12.61 3.37 4.53
N LEU A 128 -13.32 3.89 3.52
CA LEU A 128 -14.77 3.78 3.41
C LEU A 128 -15.19 2.34 3.15
N TRP A 129 -14.52 1.64 2.25
CA TRP A 129 -14.77 0.20 2.00
C TRP A 129 -14.47 -0.63 3.25
N TYR A 130 -13.38 -0.35 3.96
CA TYR A 130 -13.09 -1.01 5.23
C TYR A 130 -14.24 -0.81 6.23
N ALA A 131 -14.71 0.41 6.39
CA ALA A 131 -15.80 0.72 7.31
C ALA A 131 -17.11 -0.02 6.93
N GLN A 132 -17.40 -0.15 5.63
CA GLN A 132 -18.59 -0.87 5.15
C GLN A 132 -18.45 -2.40 5.27
N GLU A 133 -17.31 -2.95 4.85
CA GLU A 133 -17.16 -4.41 4.72
C GLU A 133 -16.75 -5.08 6.03
N VAL A 134 -15.96 -4.41 6.86
CA VAL A 134 -15.44 -4.97 8.12
C VAL A 134 -16.23 -4.51 9.33
N GLU A 135 -16.51 -3.21 9.42
CA GLU A 135 -17.22 -2.62 10.57
C GLU A 135 -18.75 -2.62 10.37
N GLY A 136 -19.24 -2.85 9.15
CA GLY A 136 -20.67 -2.88 8.84
C GLY A 136 -21.35 -1.50 8.84
N ILE A 137 -20.58 -0.42 8.73
CA ILE A 137 -21.08 0.96 8.81
C ILE A 137 -21.70 1.38 7.49
N ARG A 138 -22.95 1.84 7.49
CA ARG A 138 -23.66 2.43 6.35
C ARG A 138 -23.49 1.66 5.04
N ARG A 139 -23.81 0.37 5.08
CA ARG A 139 -23.77 -0.54 3.93
C ARG A 139 -24.82 -0.22 2.85
N ASP A 140 -25.72 0.70 3.15
CA ASP A 140 -26.69 1.26 2.22
C ASP A 140 -26.09 2.29 1.25
N VAL A 141 -24.98 2.94 1.62
CA VAL A 141 -24.32 3.96 0.81
C VAL A 141 -23.50 3.30 -0.31
N ARG A 142 -23.63 3.83 -1.54
CA ARG A 142 -22.87 3.35 -2.69
C ARG A 142 -21.63 4.20 -2.91
N ILE A 143 -20.45 3.62 -2.73
CA ILE A 143 -19.18 4.31 -2.98
C ILE A 143 -18.77 4.07 -4.44
N VAL A 144 -18.47 5.14 -5.15
CA VAL A 144 -18.02 5.14 -6.55
C VAL A 144 -16.65 5.79 -6.65
N ASN A 145 -15.62 4.99 -6.89
CA ASN A 145 -14.26 5.48 -7.10
C ASN A 145 -14.08 5.95 -8.55
N LEU A 146 -13.85 7.25 -8.73
CA LEU A 146 -13.69 7.87 -10.03
C LEU A 146 -12.43 7.42 -10.78
N SER A 147 -11.38 7.00 -10.07
CA SER A 147 -10.16 6.45 -10.69
C SER A 147 -10.40 5.08 -11.33
N LEU A 148 -11.36 4.31 -10.80
CA LEU A 148 -11.69 2.97 -11.30
C LEU A 148 -12.82 2.96 -12.33
N ILE A 149 -13.51 4.08 -12.53
CA ILE A 149 -14.66 4.15 -13.46
C ILE A 149 -14.24 3.96 -14.93
N ALA A 150 -12.96 4.06 -15.24
CA ALA A 150 -12.41 3.75 -16.57
C ALA A 150 -12.25 2.25 -16.82
N VAL A 151 -12.45 1.39 -15.81
CA VAL A 151 -12.21 -0.05 -15.90
C VAL A 151 -13.52 -0.82 -16.01
N ASP A 152 -13.61 -1.67 -17.01
CA ASP A 152 -14.85 -2.38 -17.38
C ASP A 152 -15.43 -3.25 -16.26
N TRP A 153 -14.59 -4.03 -15.56
CA TRP A 153 -15.03 -4.86 -14.45
C TRP A 153 -15.62 -4.05 -13.29
N TYR A 154 -15.07 -2.84 -13.05
CA TYR A 154 -15.58 -1.97 -11.99
C TYR A 154 -16.97 -1.42 -12.35
N ILE A 155 -17.16 -0.99 -13.60
CA ILE A 155 -18.46 -0.53 -14.10
C ILE A 155 -19.49 -1.65 -14.00
N GLU A 156 -19.13 -2.89 -14.37
CA GLU A 156 -20.01 -4.06 -14.19
C GLU A 156 -20.35 -4.32 -12.72
N GLY A 157 -19.39 -4.09 -11.79
CA GLY A 157 -19.63 -4.14 -10.36
C GLY A 157 -20.67 -3.12 -9.88
N LEU A 158 -20.65 -1.90 -10.44
CA LEU A 158 -21.63 -0.86 -10.09
C LEU A 158 -23.06 -1.22 -10.48
N ARG A 159 -23.25 -2.03 -11.53
CA ARG A 159 -24.56 -2.52 -11.99
C ARG A 159 -25.17 -3.60 -11.10
N ARG A 160 -24.43 -4.12 -10.14
CA ARG A 160 -24.89 -5.18 -9.24
C ARG A 160 -25.26 -4.60 -7.89
N LYS A 161 -26.16 -5.29 -7.20
CA LYS A 161 -26.41 -5.02 -5.79
C LYS A 161 -25.13 -5.37 -4.99
N ILE A 162 -24.68 -4.46 -4.15
CA ILE A 162 -23.58 -4.69 -3.21
C ILE A 162 -24.10 -4.33 -1.83
N ASN A 163 -23.98 -5.27 -0.89
CA ASN A 163 -24.52 -5.11 0.46
C ASN A 163 -26.01 -4.72 0.43
N ASP A 164 -26.37 -3.64 1.11
CA ASP A 164 -27.73 -3.11 1.15
C ASP A 164 -27.98 -2.04 0.07
N SER A 165 -26.93 -1.63 -0.65
CA SER A 165 -27.04 -0.60 -1.70
C SER A 165 -27.61 -1.14 -3.00
N ALA A 166 -28.50 -0.41 -3.63
CA ALA A 166 -29.10 -0.76 -4.90
C ALA A 166 -28.11 -0.71 -6.08
N PRO A 167 -28.33 -1.47 -7.16
CA PRO A 167 -27.57 -1.34 -8.38
C PRO A 167 -27.67 0.08 -8.97
N ILE A 168 -26.56 0.61 -9.45
CA ILE A 168 -26.59 1.89 -10.19
C ILE A 168 -27.13 1.63 -11.61
N LYS A 169 -28.17 2.36 -11.98
CA LYS A 169 -28.76 2.33 -13.31
C LYS A 169 -27.90 3.14 -14.27
N LEU A 170 -27.06 2.47 -15.04
CA LEU A 170 -26.25 3.10 -16.06
C LEU A 170 -26.96 3.02 -17.41
N THR A 171 -27.05 4.13 -18.12
CA THR A 171 -27.66 4.21 -19.47
C THR A 171 -26.74 3.68 -20.57
N ILE A 172 -25.43 3.62 -20.33
CA ILE A 172 -24.42 3.14 -21.28
C ILE A 172 -24.55 1.62 -21.43
N PRO A 173 -24.71 1.06 -22.63
CA PRO A 173 -24.77 -0.38 -22.85
C PRO A 173 -23.40 -1.04 -22.59
N THR A 174 -23.40 -2.29 -22.15
CA THR A 174 -22.20 -3.04 -21.74
C THR A 174 -21.12 -3.13 -22.84
N ASP A 175 -21.51 -3.30 -24.07
CA ASP A 175 -20.61 -3.40 -25.22
C ASP A 175 -19.90 -2.07 -25.58
N ALA A 176 -20.39 -0.96 -25.06
CA ALA A 176 -19.79 0.35 -25.28
C ALA A 176 -18.50 0.60 -24.48
N TYR A 177 -18.29 -0.10 -23.35
CA TYR A 177 -17.12 0.07 -22.50
C TYR A 177 -16.26 -1.18 -22.33
N ARG A 178 -16.76 -2.37 -22.69
CA ARG A 178 -15.96 -3.62 -22.63
C ARG A 178 -14.74 -3.56 -23.54
N GLY A 179 -13.64 -4.14 -23.05
CA GLY A 179 -12.40 -4.29 -23.83
C GLY A 179 -11.70 -2.96 -24.07
N ASN A 180 -11.60 -2.13 -23.06
CA ASN A 180 -10.93 -0.82 -23.09
C ASN A 180 -11.53 0.20 -24.07
N LYS A 181 -12.79 0.02 -24.45
CA LYS A 181 -13.54 1.05 -25.17
C LYS A 181 -13.93 2.16 -24.18
N ARG A 182 -13.72 3.41 -24.56
CA ARG A 182 -14.05 4.61 -23.76
C ARG A 182 -13.37 4.67 -22.38
N ASN A 183 -12.16 4.15 -22.28
CA ASN A 183 -11.35 4.25 -21.07
C ASN A 183 -10.60 5.59 -20.94
N GLN A 184 -10.73 6.47 -21.93
CA GLN A 184 -10.10 7.79 -21.93
C GLN A 184 -11.11 8.85 -22.41
N LEU A 185 -11.16 9.97 -21.70
CA LEU A 185 -11.84 11.18 -22.12
C LEU A 185 -10.82 12.07 -22.82
N PHE A 186 -11.04 12.32 -24.11
CA PHE A 186 -10.24 13.28 -24.87
C PHE A 186 -10.96 14.62 -24.86
N PHE A 187 -10.38 15.61 -24.19
CA PHE A 187 -10.79 16.99 -24.37
C PHE A 187 -10.18 17.50 -25.68
N LEU A 188 -10.97 17.48 -26.73
CA LEU A 188 -10.59 18.18 -27.95
C LEU A 188 -10.79 19.69 -27.68
N PRO A 189 -9.75 20.53 -27.87
CA PRO A 189 -9.93 21.96 -27.76
C PRO A 189 -10.94 22.39 -28.85
N GLY A 190 -12.18 22.52 -28.44
CA GLY A 190 -13.23 23.09 -29.28
C GLY A 190 -12.95 24.55 -29.52
N LYS A 191 -13.38 25.09 -30.65
CA LYS A 191 -13.48 26.53 -30.82
C LYS A 191 -14.34 27.05 -29.67
N SER A 192 -13.75 27.85 -28.80
CA SER A 192 -14.35 28.38 -27.58
C SER A 192 -15.76 28.93 -27.91
N SER A 193 -16.79 28.18 -27.54
CA SER A 193 -18.11 28.73 -27.39
C SER A 193 -18.21 29.36 -26.00
N PRO A 194 -18.62 30.61 -25.88
CA PRO A 194 -18.73 31.26 -24.57
C PRO A 194 -19.90 30.74 -23.71
N ASN A 195 -20.62 29.76 -24.19
CA ASN A 195 -21.77 29.19 -23.47
C ASN A 195 -21.38 27.80 -22.94
N GLU A 196 -21.58 27.60 -21.66
CA GLU A 196 -21.50 26.32 -21.00
C GLU A 196 -22.39 25.30 -21.72
N MET A 197 -21.80 24.19 -22.15
CA MET A 197 -22.56 23.11 -22.77
C MET A 197 -23.28 22.34 -21.66
N PRO A 198 -24.61 22.18 -21.73
CA PRO A 198 -25.32 21.34 -20.78
C PRO A 198 -24.76 19.91 -20.80
N LEU A 199 -24.67 19.25 -19.61
CA LEU A 199 -24.13 17.91 -19.46
C LEU A 199 -24.87 16.82 -20.25
N ASP A 200 -26.11 17.07 -20.64
CA ASP A 200 -26.91 16.20 -21.48
C ASP A 200 -26.53 16.25 -22.98
N GLN A 201 -25.72 17.23 -23.38
CA GLN A 201 -25.23 17.43 -24.76
C GLN A 201 -23.72 17.17 -24.90
N ALA A 202 -23.00 16.82 -23.80
CA ALA A 202 -21.61 16.43 -23.78
C ALA A 202 -21.48 14.90 -23.88
#